data_b91de75652f8173a119b4363ea356bd5
#
_entry.id   b91de75652f8173a119b4363ea356bd5
#
_cell.length_a   1.000
_cell.length_b   1.000
_cell.length_c   1.000
_cell.angle_alpha   90.00
_cell.angle_beta   90.00
_cell.angle_gamma   90.00
#
_symmetry.space_group_name_H-M   'P 1'
#
loop_
_entity.id
_entity.type
_entity.pdbx_description
1 polymer ?
#
loop_
_entity_poly.entity_id
_entity_poly.type
_entity_poly.pdbx_seq_one_letter_code
_entity_poly.pdbx_strand_id
1 'polypeptide(L)'
;MTISKEKIIEYFKSGIKEKKDFKIGIEHEKFLFDSKNNKRIDYSKVKEMFSALNEFGWSPIKEGKNIVGLNKGGKNITLEPGNQIELSGEKLNNIHEACAESYDCLLYTSPSPRD
;
A
#
# COMPACT_ATOMS: atom_id res chain seq x y z
N MET A 1 -1.51 9.46 31.09
CA MET A 1 -0.54 8.35 31.23
C MET A 1 0.85 8.88 30.87
N THR A 2 1.74 8.94 31.82
CA THR A 2 3.09 9.47 31.56
C THR A 2 3.95 8.35 31.00
N ILE A 3 4.51 8.55 29.81
CA ILE A 3 5.44 7.60 29.17
C ILE A 3 6.82 7.87 29.78
N SER A 4 7.41 6.88 30.46
CA SER A 4 8.76 6.99 31.02
C SER A 4 9.82 6.66 29.96
N LYS A 5 11.04 7.16 30.17
CA LYS A 5 12.20 6.86 29.30
C LYS A 5 12.46 5.36 29.20
N GLU A 6 12.29 4.64 30.28
CA GLU A 6 12.49 3.19 30.34
C GLU A 6 11.51 2.45 29.43
N LYS A 7 10.22 2.84 29.47
CA LYS A 7 9.20 2.26 28.57
C LYS A 7 9.49 2.52 27.09
N ILE A 8 10.00 3.69 26.75
CA ILE A 8 10.43 4.01 25.38
C ILE A 8 11.58 3.10 24.95
N ILE A 9 12.62 2.96 25.83
CA ILE A 9 13.76 2.10 25.54
C ILE A 9 13.33 0.63 25.37
N GLU A 10 12.47 0.13 26.25
CA GLU A 10 11.92 -1.23 26.16
C GLU A 10 11.16 -1.45 24.86
N TYR A 11 10.34 -0.49 24.44
CA TYR A 11 9.61 -0.55 23.16
C TYR A 11 10.56 -0.69 21.96
N PHE A 12 11.62 0.13 21.90
CA PHE A 12 12.61 0.01 20.84
C PHE A 12 13.39 -1.29 20.91
N LYS A 13 13.79 -1.75 22.12
CA LYS A 13 14.47 -3.02 22.31
C LYS A 13 13.62 -4.21 21.87
N SER A 14 12.31 -4.16 22.07
CA SER A 14 11.40 -5.24 21.64
C SER A 14 11.34 -5.41 20.11
N GLY A 15 11.74 -4.39 19.35
CA GLY A 15 11.85 -4.45 17.89
C GLY A 15 13.15 -5.08 17.37
N ILE A 16 14.13 -5.34 18.25
CA ILE A 16 15.41 -5.95 17.85
C ILE A 16 15.17 -7.41 17.44
N LYS A 17 15.64 -7.76 16.24
CA LYS A 17 15.50 -9.11 15.69
C LYS A 17 16.87 -9.72 15.39
N GLU A 18 16.95 -11.02 15.46
CA GLU A 18 18.10 -11.73 14.95
C GLU A 18 18.14 -11.68 13.41
N LYS A 19 19.33 -11.76 12.82
CA LYS A 19 19.53 -11.70 11.37
C LYS A 19 18.68 -12.70 10.59
N LYS A 20 18.44 -13.90 11.15
CA LYS A 20 17.58 -14.93 10.55
C LYS A 20 16.11 -14.51 10.42
N ASP A 21 15.68 -13.53 11.25
CA ASP A 21 14.29 -13.05 11.30
C ASP A 21 14.11 -11.74 10.51
N PHE A 22 15.15 -11.28 9.80
CA PHE A 22 15.05 -10.10 8.94
C PHE A 22 14.14 -10.37 7.76
N LYS A 23 13.30 -9.38 7.46
CA LYS A 23 12.37 -9.40 6.33
C LYS A 23 12.59 -8.17 5.47
N ILE A 24 12.19 -8.26 4.22
CA ILE A 24 12.15 -7.15 3.28
C ILE A 24 10.71 -6.61 3.26
N GLY A 25 10.54 -5.31 3.42
CA GLY A 25 9.30 -4.61 3.11
C GLY A 25 9.54 -3.73 1.90
N ILE A 26 8.56 -3.64 1.01
CA ILE A 26 8.59 -2.74 -0.13
C ILE A 26 7.34 -1.88 -0.14
N GLU A 27 7.50 -0.66 -0.60
CA GLU A 27 6.44 0.31 -0.81
C GLU A 27 6.52 0.81 -2.23
N HIS A 28 5.36 0.98 -2.85
CA HIS A 28 5.24 1.53 -4.20
C HIS A 28 4.31 2.73 -4.17
N GLU A 29 4.85 3.88 -4.48
CA GLU A 29 4.08 5.12 -4.59
C GLU A 29 3.83 5.46 -6.05
N LYS A 30 2.59 5.85 -6.38
CA LYS A 30 2.19 6.19 -7.74
C LYS A 30 1.28 7.40 -7.78
N PHE A 31 1.55 8.28 -8.74
CA PHE A 31 0.58 9.29 -9.16
C PHE A 31 -0.30 8.73 -10.26
N LEU A 32 -1.59 8.98 -10.18
CA LEU A 32 -2.56 8.52 -11.15
C LEU A 32 -2.95 9.63 -12.11
N PHE A 33 -2.95 9.31 -13.40
CA PHE A 33 -3.29 10.23 -14.48
C PHE A 33 -4.37 9.65 -15.38
N ASP A 34 -5.22 10.50 -15.91
CA ASP A 34 -6.15 10.13 -16.96
C ASP A 34 -5.37 9.87 -18.27
N SER A 35 -5.52 8.69 -18.84
CA SER A 35 -4.80 8.27 -20.04
C SER A 35 -5.13 9.09 -21.31
N LYS A 36 -6.29 9.78 -21.33
CA LYS A 36 -6.73 10.55 -22.49
C LYS A 36 -6.12 11.94 -22.55
N ASN A 37 -5.85 12.55 -21.41
CA ASN A 37 -5.44 13.95 -21.33
C ASN A 37 -4.20 14.20 -20.46
N ASN A 38 -3.65 13.14 -19.85
CA ASN A 38 -2.49 13.19 -18.94
C ASN A 38 -2.67 14.15 -17.75
N LYS A 39 -3.91 14.43 -17.37
CA LYS A 39 -4.20 15.20 -16.16
C LYS A 39 -4.29 14.27 -14.95
N ARG A 40 -3.88 14.76 -13.81
CA ARG A 40 -4.03 14.03 -12.55
C ARG A 40 -5.51 13.79 -12.29
N ILE A 41 -5.84 12.58 -11.86
CA ILE A 41 -7.20 12.25 -11.50
C ILE A 41 -7.57 12.86 -10.14
N ASP A 42 -8.85 13.11 -9.96
CA ASP A 42 -9.41 13.56 -8.69
C ASP A 42 -9.80 12.37 -7.78
N TYR A 43 -10.22 12.66 -6.56
CA TYR A 43 -10.63 11.65 -5.59
C TYR A 43 -11.79 10.78 -6.09
N SER A 44 -12.71 11.31 -6.89
CA SER A 44 -13.85 10.55 -7.39
C SER A 44 -13.40 9.36 -8.22
N LYS A 45 -12.37 9.53 -9.04
CA LYS A 45 -11.76 8.47 -9.84
C LYS A 45 -10.95 7.48 -9.02
N VAL A 46 -10.24 7.96 -7.99
CA VAL A 46 -9.58 7.07 -7.03
C VAL A 46 -10.60 6.18 -6.33
N LYS A 47 -11.72 6.75 -5.91
CA LYS A 47 -12.82 6.00 -5.28
C LYS A 47 -13.42 4.94 -6.20
N GLU A 48 -13.63 5.26 -7.48
CA GLU A 48 -14.07 4.28 -8.50
C GLU A 48 -13.08 3.13 -8.62
N MET A 49 -11.80 3.42 -8.73
CA MET A 49 -10.74 2.43 -8.80
C MET A 49 -10.70 1.54 -7.53
N PHE A 50 -10.74 2.15 -6.35
CA PHE A 50 -10.77 1.41 -5.09
C PHE A 50 -12.00 0.50 -4.98
N SER A 51 -13.15 0.96 -5.48
CA SER A 51 -14.37 0.16 -5.50
C SER A 51 -14.26 -1.03 -6.46
N ALA A 52 -13.63 -0.85 -7.61
CA ALA A 52 -13.39 -1.94 -8.57
C ALA A 52 -12.44 -3.01 -8.00
N LEU A 53 -11.43 -2.61 -7.24
CA LEU A 53 -10.50 -3.56 -6.61
C LEU A 53 -11.15 -4.47 -5.55
N ASN A 54 -12.35 -4.11 -5.08
CA ASN A 54 -13.14 -4.97 -4.19
C ASN A 54 -13.44 -6.34 -4.81
N GLU A 55 -13.67 -6.39 -6.13
CA GLU A 55 -13.92 -7.63 -6.87
C GLU A 55 -12.72 -8.58 -6.87
N PHE A 56 -11.53 -8.06 -6.60
CA PHE A 56 -10.28 -8.81 -6.48
C PHE A 56 -9.90 -9.14 -5.03
N GLY A 57 -10.86 -9.03 -4.10
CA GLY A 57 -10.69 -9.41 -2.70
C GLY A 57 -10.04 -8.34 -1.82
N TRP A 58 -9.98 -7.09 -2.29
CA TRP A 58 -9.57 -5.97 -1.46
C TRP A 58 -10.73 -5.45 -0.62
N SER A 59 -10.51 -5.21 0.66
CA SER A 59 -11.50 -4.67 1.59
C SER A 59 -11.25 -3.18 1.83
N PRO A 60 -12.29 -2.32 1.81
CA PRO A 60 -12.10 -0.90 1.94
C PRO A 60 -11.73 -0.47 3.36
N ILE A 61 -10.76 0.43 3.48
CA ILE A 61 -10.46 1.21 4.67
C ILE A 61 -11.19 2.53 4.53
N LYS A 62 -12.02 2.89 5.51
CA LYS A 62 -12.89 4.07 5.44
C LYS A 62 -12.56 5.07 6.54
N GLU A 63 -12.65 6.34 6.17
CA GLU A 63 -12.72 7.47 7.09
C GLU A 63 -14.06 8.20 6.86
N GLY A 64 -14.99 8.02 7.81
CA GLY A 64 -16.37 8.45 7.62
C GLY A 64 -17.03 7.76 6.42
N LYS A 65 -17.43 8.55 5.42
CA LYS A 65 -18.03 8.05 4.17
C LYS A 65 -17.01 7.83 3.05
N ASN A 66 -15.76 8.22 3.26
CA ASN A 66 -14.72 8.16 2.26
C ASN A 66 -13.91 6.87 2.35
N ILE A 67 -13.59 6.27 1.22
CA ILE A 67 -12.61 5.19 1.13
C ILE A 67 -11.24 5.84 1.02
N VAL A 68 -10.39 5.62 2.01
CA VAL A 68 -9.04 6.18 2.08
C VAL A 68 -7.96 5.13 1.84
N GLY A 69 -8.36 3.87 1.65
CA GLY A 69 -7.44 2.80 1.37
C GLY A 69 -8.15 1.47 1.19
N LEU A 70 -7.36 0.46 0.96
CA LEU A 70 -7.77 -0.93 0.77
C LEU A 70 -6.82 -1.84 1.55
N ASN A 71 -7.32 -2.98 1.99
CA ASN A 71 -6.57 -3.97 2.74
C ASN A 71 -6.82 -5.36 2.13
N LYS A 72 -5.78 -6.15 1.98
CA LYS A 72 -5.86 -7.55 1.53
C LYS A 72 -4.73 -8.36 2.14
N GLY A 73 -5.09 -9.24 3.08
CA GLY A 73 -4.09 -10.01 3.81
C GLY A 73 -3.14 -9.10 4.60
N GLY A 74 -1.85 -9.25 4.41
CA GLY A 74 -0.80 -8.40 5.02
C GLY A 74 -0.47 -7.13 4.26
N LYS A 75 -1.15 -6.87 3.12
CA LYS A 75 -0.91 -5.73 2.22
C LYS A 75 -1.97 -4.67 2.39
N ASN A 76 -1.61 -3.43 2.14
CA ASN A 76 -2.59 -2.35 2.02
C ASN A 76 -2.24 -1.39 0.87
N ILE A 77 -3.28 -0.74 0.36
CA ILE A 77 -3.15 0.40 -0.55
C ILE A 77 -3.75 1.58 0.18
N THR A 78 -3.00 2.66 0.32
CA THR A 78 -3.45 3.88 0.98
C THR A 78 -3.50 5.06 0.01
N LEU A 79 -4.43 5.96 0.26
CA LEU A 79 -4.50 7.24 -0.42
C LEU A 79 -3.64 8.24 0.35
N GLU A 80 -2.62 8.73 -0.34
CA GLU A 80 -1.68 9.70 0.19
C GLU A 80 -2.01 11.14 -0.29
N PRO A 81 -1.43 12.17 0.33
CA PRO A 81 -1.67 13.54 -0.08
C PRO A 81 -1.46 13.78 -1.57
N GLY A 82 -2.37 14.56 -2.16
CA GLY A 82 -2.32 14.86 -3.58
C GLY A 82 -2.81 13.73 -4.50
N ASN A 83 -3.66 12.82 -4.00
CA ASN A 83 -4.16 11.64 -4.72
C ASN A 83 -3.05 10.70 -5.23
N GLN A 84 -1.93 10.66 -4.54
CA GLN A 84 -0.95 9.60 -4.69
C GLN A 84 -1.50 8.34 -4.04
N ILE A 85 -1.25 7.19 -4.62
CA ILE A 85 -1.54 5.91 -3.99
C ILE A 85 -0.23 5.21 -3.62
N GLU A 86 -0.23 4.60 -2.45
CA GLU A 86 0.89 3.81 -1.96
C GLU A 86 0.44 2.37 -1.74
N LEU A 87 1.17 1.42 -2.29
CA LEU A 87 1.08 0.01 -1.92
C LEU A 87 2.15 -0.29 -0.88
N SER A 88 1.73 -0.63 0.32
CA SER A 88 2.59 -1.23 1.35
C SER A 88 2.43 -2.74 1.30
N GLY A 89 3.51 -3.41 0.92
CA GLY A 89 3.54 -4.85 0.71
C GLY A 89 3.65 -5.68 1.98
N GLU A 90 3.79 -6.97 1.80
CA GLU A 90 3.97 -7.92 2.90
C GLU A 90 5.41 -7.96 3.40
N LYS A 91 5.62 -8.65 4.52
CA LYS A 91 6.96 -8.97 5.02
C LYS A 91 7.52 -10.14 4.23
N LEU A 92 8.48 -9.88 3.36
CA LEU A 92 9.03 -10.82 2.40
C LEU A 92 10.37 -11.40 2.87
N ASN A 93 10.71 -12.60 2.41
CA ASN A 93 11.93 -13.29 2.81
C ASN A 93 13.13 -12.97 1.90
N ASN A 94 12.86 -12.64 0.64
CA ASN A 94 13.89 -12.42 -0.36
C ASN A 94 13.43 -11.50 -1.48
N ILE A 95 14.37 -11.10 -2.32
CA ILE A 95 14.13 -10.16 -3.43
C ILE A 95 13.21 -10.76 -4.52
N HIS A 96 13.18 -12.07 -4.69
CA HIS A 96 12.30 -12.68 -5.70
C HIS A 96 10.83 -12.56 -5.31
N GLU A 97 10.51 -12.71 -4.02
CA GLU A 97 9.18 -12.43 -3.50
C GLU A 97 8.81 -10.96 -3.69
N ALA A 98 9.75 -10.04 -3.47
CA ALA A 98 9.56 -8.61 -3.68
C ALA A 98 9.28 -8.28 -5.16
N CYS A 99 10.02 -8.90 -6.09
CA CYS A 99 9.78 -8.73 -7.52
C CYS A 99 8.40 -9.27 -7.94
N ALA A 100 7.99 -10.42 -7.41
CA ALA A 100 6.66 -10.99 -7.69
C ALA A 100 5.55 -10.07 -7.20
N GLU A 101 5.67 -9.53 -5.98
CA GLU A 101 4.69 -8.60 -5.42
C GLU A 101 4.61 -7.31 -6.23
N SER A 102 5.75 -6.78 -6.68
CA SER A 102 5.81 -5.58 -7.54
C SER A 102 5.13 -5.83 -8.88
N TYR A 103 5.35 -7.00 -9.47
CA TYR A 103 4.73 -7.37 -10.75
C TYR A 103 3.22 -7.48 -10.63
N ASP A 104 2.71 -8.14 -9.60
CA ASP A 104 1.28 -8.23 -9.33
C ASP A 104 0.67 -6.83 -9.13
N CYS A 105 1.34 -5.95 -8.40
CA CYS A 105 0.90 -4.57 -8.22
C CYS A 105 0.79 -3.83 -9.56
N LEU A 106 1.75 -3.98 -10.46
CA LEU A 106 1.74 -3.35 -11.77
C LEU A 106 0.59 -3.88 -12.66
N LEU A 107 0.33 -5.19 -12.64
CA LEU A 107 -0.76 -5.78 -13.42
C LEU A 107 -2.13 -5.26 -13.01
N TYR A 108 -2.37 -5.06 -11.71
CA TYR A 108 -3.67 -4.60 -11.21
C TYR A 108 -3.87 -3.10 -11.27
N THR A 109 -2.83 -2.30 -11.42
CA THR A 109 -2.89 -0.84 -11.37
C THR A 109 -2.54 -0.14 -12.67
N SER A 110 -2.05 -0.86 -13.67
CA SER A 110 -1.71 -0.32 -14.98
C SER A 110 -2.63 -0.88 -16.06
N PRO A 111 -3.08 -0.06 -17.03
CA PRO A 111 -3.74 -0.59 -18.21
C PRO A 111 -2.76 -1.55 -18.93
N SER A 112 -3.32 -2.61 -19.50
CA SER A 112 -2.52 -3.57 -20.26
C SER A 112 -1.78 -2.85 -21.40
N PRO A 113 -0.49 -3.09 -21.61
CA PRO A 113 0.22 -2.50 -22.75
C PRO A 113 -0.21 -3.09 -24.11
N ARG A 114 -1.30 -3.83 -24.15
CA ARG A 114 -1.81 -4.52 -25.36
C ARG A 114 -3.07 -3.92 -25.96
N ASP A 115 -3.51 -2.77 -25.47
CA ASP A 115 -4.65 -2.04 -26.05
C ASP A 115 -4.20 -0.83 -26.85
#